data_97c84c864b74d169df1f5157d1838245
#
_entry.id   97c84c864b74d169df1f5157d1838245
#
_cell.length_a   1.000
_cell.length_b   1.000
_cell.length_c   1.000
_cell.angle_alpha   90.00
_cell.angle_beta   90.00
_cell.angle_gamma   90.00
#
_symmetry.space_group_name_H-M   'P 1'
#
loop_
_entity.id
_entity.type
_entity.pdbx_description
1 polymer ?
#
loop_
_entity_poly.entity_id
_entity_poly.type
_entity_poly.pdbx_seq_one_letter_code
_entity_poly.pdbx_strand_id
1 'polypeptide(L)'
;MEQPEIGATRQVRPAALGRVLCLVAWLLLSSCGGGGGGGSAFGGGGSSTNQNVWTQGVFKPSADFAAQCAAPRSGNDPLTKKPYPDTQGSTISENNWLRSWTNELYLWYDQVTDIDPSQYSTANYFNEMKTFQTDAAGAPKDKFHFTNATSTWETLSTSDVEPGYGVQWAFVANTPPRELVVAYTIPNTPATSANLARGAQILTVDGADLVNANDQTSINTLNAGISPATVGETHTFTVRDLGSSTTRTVTLTSQNVTENPVPLVTTLQSSSGTVGYMVFDDQQATAESGLINGINQLKAAGITDLVLDIRYNGGGYLDIASELAYMIAGPVPTTGQTFYTQQFNAKNPSTNPVTGVALSPLGFHTQTQGFSTTSGQPLPTLNLGRVFVLTGPSTCSASEAVMNGLQGVTVQVIQIGTTTCGKPYGFYPQDNCGTTYFSIEFRGINAQGFGNYPDGFSPTNSVNAANTALLPGCQVADDFTHALGDPTEARLAAALGYRSTSACPAPSGMSGLKQALRPLSATDGKLVRSQAREMLILRH
;
A
#
# COMPACT_ATOMS: atom_id res chain seq x y z
N MET A 1 21.19 3.41 64.56
CA MET A 1 21.91 4.71 64.47
C MET A 1 21.70 5.16 63.05
N GLU A 2 20.78 5.93 63.03
CA GLU A 2 20.50 7.32 62.60
C GLU A 2 20.17 7.47 61.11
N GLN A 3 18.88 7.70 60.88
CA GLN A 3 18.43 8.57 59.79
C GLN A 3 18.71 10.04 60.18
N PRO A 4 18.74 10.98 59.22
CA PRO A 4 17.69 11.98 59.12
C PRO A 4 17.17 12.16 57.69
N GLU A 5 15.88 12.21 57.52
CA GLU A 5 14.84 13.25 57.51
C GLU A 5 15.01 14.39 56.45
N ILE A 6 14.03 14.37 55.51
CA ILE A 6 13.11 15.40 55.01
C ILE A 6 13.71 16.67 54.37
N GLY A 7 13.31 16.89 53.12
CA GLY A 7 13.50 18.16 52.40
C GLY A 7 12.59 18.34 51.19
N ALA A 8 11.33 18.75 51.42
CA ALA A 8 10.51 19.66 50.62
C ALA A 8 10.29 19.46 49.10
N THR A 9 9.09 19.01 48.80
CA THR A 9 8.36 19.21 47.54
C THR A 9 8.28 20.68 47.11
N ARG A 10 8.73 20.99 45.89
CA ARG A 10 8.42 22.23 45.18
C ARG A 10 7.44 21.92 44.05
N GLN A 11 6.16 22.24 44.29
CA GLN A 11 5.15 22.31 43.24
C GLN A 11 5.46 23.49 42.30
N VAL A 12 5.61 23.20 41.00
CA VAL A 12 5.62 24.23 39.98
C VAL A 12 4.20 24.29 39.39
N ARG A 13 3.55 25.43 39.57
CA ARG A 13 2.25 25.74 38.95
C ARG A 13 2.43 26.02 37.46
N PRO A 14 1.49 25.61 36.58
CA PRO A 14 1.54 25.99 35.17
C PRO A 14 1.10 27.45 34.99
N ALA A 15 1.88 28.21 34.23
CA ALA A 15 1.58 29.56 33.81
C ALA A 15 0.42 29.58 32.81
N ALA A 16 -0.59 30.40 33.08
CA ALA A 16 -1.69 30.67 32.16
C ALA A 16 -1.22 31.53 30.99
N LEU A 17 -1.35 31.03 29.78
CA LEU A 17 -1.21 31.84 28.56
C LEU A 17 -2.50 32.59 28.32
N GLY A 18 -2.40 33.92 28.37
CA GLY A 18 -3.49 34.83 28.11
C GLY A 18 -3.96 34.81 26.64
N ARG A 19 -5.27 34.72 26.48
CA ARG A 19 -5.95 34.94 25.19
C ARG A 19 -5.90 36.43 24.85
N VAL A 20 -5.26 36.77 23.74
CA VAL A 20 -5.40 38.10 23.12
C VAL A 20 -6.64 38.06 22.21
N LEU A 21 -7.69 38.77 22.63
CA LEU A 21 -8.89 39.05 21.82
C LEU A 21 -8.57 40.25 20.94
N CYS A 22 -8.45 40.03 19.62
CA CYS A 22 -8.53 41.15 18.65
C CYS A 22 -9.98 41.42 18.29
N LEU A 23 -10.51 42.51 18.86
CA LEU A 23 -11.77 43.15 18.43
C LEU A 23 -11.53 43.92 17.13
N VAL A 24 -12.11 43.49 16.03
CA VAL A 24 -12.22 44.28 14.80
C VAL A 24 -13.57 44.95 14.81
N ALA A 25 -13.56 46.29 14.95
CA ALA A 25 -14.73 47.15 14.90
C ALA A 25 -15.25 47.28 13.46
N TRP A 26 -16.52 47.00 13.28
CA TRP A 26 -17.27 47.30 12.06
C TRP A 26 -17.69 48.77 12.07
N LEU A 27 -17.22 49.54 11.10
CA LEU A 27 -17.74 50.87 10.76
C LEU A 27 -18.83 50.74 9.70
N LEU A 28 -20.06 50.95 10.13
CA LEU A 28 -21.22 51.20 9.25
C LEU A 28 -21.16 52.63 8.72
N LEU A 29 -21.08 52.78 7.42
CA LEU A 29 -21.38 54.03 6.72
C LEU A 29 -22.69 53.86 5.94
N SER A 30 -23.76 54.41 6.49
CA SER A 30 -25.04 54.66 5.82
C SER A 30 -24.96 55.97 5.03
N SER A 31 -25.24 55.88 3.75
CA SER A 31 -25.52 57.08 2.91
C SER A 31 -26.87 56.88 2.24
N CYS A 32 -27.83 57.70 2.65
CA CYS A 32 -29.12 57.93 2.00
C CYS A 32 -28.95 58.90 0.83
N GLY A 33 -29.59 58.61 -0.28
CA GLY A 33 -29.80 59.57 -1.37
C GLY A 33 -30.92 59.09 -2.29
N GLY A 34 -32.10 59.69 -2.18
CA GLY A 34 -33.29 59.31 -2.90
C GLY A 34 -33.40 60.00 -4.27
N GLY A 35 -34.32 59.51 -5.13
CA GLY A 35 -34.74 60.13 -6.39
C GLY A 35 -35.55 59.11 -7.19
N GLY A 36 -36.88 59.39 -7.29
CA GLY A 36 -37.86 58.50 -7.88
C GLY A 36 -37.97 58.59 -9.43
N GLY A 37 -38.76 57.67 -9.99
CA GLY A 37 -39.19 57.62 -11.37
C GLY A 37 -39.65 56.25 -11.82
N GLY A 38 -40.94 56.06 -12.00
CA GLY A 38 -41.68 54.84 -12.21
C GLY A 38 -41.46 54.13 -13.55
N GLY A 39 -41.95 52.89 -13.58
CA GLY A 39 -42.34 52.22 -14.82
C GLY A 39 -41.98 50.79 -14.96
N SER A 40 -43.00 49.92 -14.93
CA SER A 40 -43.16 48.66 -15.63
C SER A 40 -42.50 47.44 -15.03
N ALA A 41 -43.34 46.57 -14.45
CA ALA A 41 -43.08 45.20 -14.12
C ALA A 41 -42.76 44.36 -15.36
N PHE A 42 -41.55 43.84 -15.41
CA PHE A 42 -41.27 42.60 -16.14
C PHE A 42 -40.66 41.60 -15.13
N GLY A 43 -41.31 40.41 -15.07
CA GLY A 43 -40.81 39.31 -14.25
C GLY A 43 -39.39 38.90 -14.68
N GLY A 44 -38.43 39.32 -13.89
CA GLY A 44 -37.07 38.80 -13.97
C GLY A 44 -36.99 37.49 -13.22
N GLY A 45 -37.08 36.37 -13.98
CA GLY A 45 -36.57 35.10 -13.46
C GLY A 45 -35.13 35.31 -13.02
N GLY A 46 -34.86 35.08 -11.74
CA GLY A 46 -33.50 35.03 -11.22
C GLY A 46 -32.72 34.02 -12.03
N SER A 47 -31.84 34.47 -12.89
CA SER A 47 -30.79 33.66 -13.44
C SER A 47 -29.92 33.23 -12.28
N SER A 48 -30.17 32.01 -11.76
CA SER A 48 -29.15 31.28 -11.08
C SER A 48 -27.97 31.18 -12.07
N THR A 49 -26.94 31.97 -11.86
CA THR A 49 -25.69 31.85 -12.58
C THR A 49 -25.24 30.40 -12.37
N ASN A 50 -25.35 29.59 -13.44
CA ASN A 50 -24.89 28.22 -13.45
C ASN A 50 -23.39 28.21 -13.08
N GLN A 51 -23.08 28.00 -11.80
CA GLN A 51 -21.71 27.96 -11.30
C GLN A 51 -20.93 26.76 -11.87
N ASN A 52 -21.60 25.83 -12.56
CA ASN A 52 -21.08 24.57 -13.05
C ASN A 52 -20.88 24.48 -14.57
N VAL A 53 -20.81 25.63 -15.27
CA VAL A 53 -20.48 25.57 -16.70
C VAL A 53 -19.02 25.20 -16.87
N TRP A 54 -18.78 24.00 -17.44
CA TRP A 54 -17.44 23.56 -17.81
C TRP A 54 -16.85 24.44 -18.91
N THR A 55 -15.60 24.82 -18.75
CA THR A 55 -14.79 25.48 -19.77
C THR A 55 -13.43 24.78 -19.80
N GLN A 56 -13.05 24.27 -20.97
CA GLN A 56 -11.80 23.54 -21.14
C GLN A 56 -10.59 24.40 -20.72
N GLY A 57 -9.71 23.82 -19.91
CA GLY A 57 -8.49 24.46 -19.43
C GLY A 57 -8.70 25.49 -18.31
N VAL A 58 -9.94 25.74 -17.88
CA VAL A 58 -10.24 26.64 -16.76
C VAL A 58 -10.63 25.81 -15.54
N PHE A 59 -9.79 25.83 -14.51
CA PHE A 59 -9.99 25.08 -13.27
C PHE A 59 -10.25 26.02 -12.11
N LYS A 60 -11.32 25.75 -11.35
CA LYS A 60 -11.55 26.34 -10.03
C LYS A 60 -10.82 25.52 -8.97
N PRO A 61 -10.55 26.04 -7.77
CA PRO A 61 -10.02 25.23 -6.68
C PRO A 61 -10.91 24.03 -6.36
N SER A 62 -10.30 22.85 -6.08
CA SER A 62 -11.06 21.65 -5.68
C SER A 62 -11.87 21.89 -4.41
N ALA A 63 -11.37 22.71 -3.49
CA ALA A 63 -12.05 23.10 -2.26
C ALA A 63 -13.44 23.74 -2.51
N ASP A 64 -13.67 24.39 -3.66
CA ASP A 64 -14.95 25.00 -4.02
C ASP A 64 -16.06 23.96 -4.25
N PHE A 65 -15.68 22.69 -4.48
CA PHE A 65 -16.59 21.59 -4.78
C PHE A 65 -16.57 20.47 -3.73
N ALA A 66 -15.64 20.56 -2.77
CA ALA A 66 -15.48 19.53 -1.75
C ALA A 66 -16.77 19.31 -0.94
N ALA A 67 -17.08 18.03 -0.67
CA ALA A 67 -18.25 17.61 0.07
C ALA A 67 -19.61 18.03 -0.51
N GLN A 68 -19.68 18.45 -1.79
CA GLN A 68 -20.93 18.72 -2.49
C GLN A 68 -21.40 17.44 -3.20
N CYS A 69 -22.19 16.64 -2.50
CA CYS A 69 -22.50 15.26 -2.85
C CYS A 69 -23.85 15.11 -3.54
N ALA A 70 -23.93 14.25 -4.56
CA ALA A 70 -25.20 13.88 -5.19
C ALA A 70 -26.12 13.14 -4.19
N ALA A 71 -25.51 12.36 -3.29
CA ALA A 71 -26.18 11.64 -2.21
C ALA A 71 -25.43 11.90 -0.88
N PRO A 72 -25.69 13.04 -0.19
CA PRO A 72 -25.00 13.37 1.06
C PRO A 72 -25.23 12.32 2.15
N ARG A 73 -24.16 11.93 2.84
CA ARG A 73 -24.24 11.11 4.05
C ARG A 73 -24.85 11.94 5.19
N SER A 74 -25.56 11.29 6.09
CA SER A 74 -26.15 11.91 7.28
C SER A 74 -25.62 11.25 8.56
N GLY A 75 -25.66 11.98 9.66
CA GLY A 75 -25.16 11.49 10.96
C GLY A 75 -23.67 11.74 11.14
N ASN A 76 -23.03 10.90 11.97
CA ASN A 76 -21.63 11.01 12.30
C ASN A 76 -20.84 9.90 11.63
N ASP A 77 -19.63 10.25 11.22
CA ASP A 77 -18.60 9.30 10.81
C ASP A 77 -18.30 8.33 11.98
N PRO A 78 -18.36 7.01 11.74
CA PRO A 78 -18.15 6.01 12.78
C PRO A 78 -16.74 6.04 13.41
N LEU A 79 -15.71 6.49 12.67
CA LEU A 79 -14.34 6.54 13.12
C LEU A 79 -14.07 7.83 13.93
N THR A 80 -14.30 8.98 13.31
CA THR A 80 -14.00 10.29 13.91
C THR A 80 -15.03 10.79 14.90
N LYS A 81 -16.24 10.20 14.92
CA LYS A 81 -17.43 10.62 15.70
C LYS A 81 -17.92 12.04 15.38
N LYS A 82 -17.41 12.67 14.32
CA LYS A 82 -17.83 13.99 13.84
C LYS A 82 -18.93 13.86 12.80
N PRO A 83 -19.81 14.87 12.66
CA PRO A 83 -20.76 14.92 11.56
C PRO A 83 -20.04 14.84 10.20
N TYR A 84 -20.64 14.13 9.24
CA TYR A 84 -20.14 14.17 7.88
C TYR A 84 -20.18 15.61 7.34
N PRO A 85 -19.15 16.03 6.58
CA PRO A 85 -19.11 17.37 6.01
C PRO A 85 -20.03 17.53 4.78
N ASP A 86 -20.69 16.48 4.36
CA ASP A 86 -21.43 16.38 3.12
C ASP A 86 -22.58 17.39 3.06
N THR A 87 -22.68 18.10 1.96
CA THR A 87 -23.76 19.02 1.62
C THR A 87 -24.44 18.59 0.32
N GLN A 88 -25.68 19.05 0.08
CA GLN A 88 -26.36 18.72 -1.15
C GLN A 88 -25.65 19.35 -2.35
N GLY A 89 -25.20 18.53 -3.24
CA GLY A 89 -24.60 18.86 -4.52
C GLY A 89 -25.22 18.02 -5.65
N SER A 90 -24.38 17.60 -6.58
CA SER A 90 -24.75 16.79 -7.74
C SER A 90 -23.56 15.97 -8.23
N THR A 91 -23.79 14.99 -9.11
CA THR A 91 -22.72 14.28 -9.83
C THR A 91 -21.76 15.24 -10.54
N ILE A 92 -22.28 16.37 -11.07
CA ILE A 92 -21.43 17.38 -11.71
C ILE A 92 -20.53 18.08 -10.68
N SER A 93 -21.02 18.33 -9.45
CA SER A 93 -20.18 18.89 -8.37
C SER A 93 -19.06 17.92 -7.98
N GLU A 94 -19.37 16.64 -7.80
CA GLU A 94 -18.38 15.60 -7.51
C GLU A 94 -17.33 15.48 -8.63
N ASN A 95 -17.76 15.48 -9.90
CA ASN A 95 -16.88 15.42 -11.05
C ASN A 95 -16.01 16.69 -11.19
N ASN A 96 -16.53 17.87 -10.88
CA ASN A 96 -15.74 19.09 -10.84
C ASN A 96 -14.69 19.06 -9.71
N TRP A 97 -15.03 18.45 -8.56
CA TRP A 97 -14.06 18.22 -7.51
C TRP A 97 -12.93 17.31 -8.01
N LEU A 98 -13.23 16.15 -8.60
CA LEU A 98 -12.26 15.22 -9.18
C LEU A 98 -11.34 15.89 -10.21
N ARG A 99 -11.95 16.66 -11.12
CA ARG A 99 -11.25 17.40 -12.17
C ARG A 99 -10.23 18.39 -11.61
N SER A 100 -10.65 19.19 -10.63
CA SER A 100 -9.81 20.20 -10.01
C SER A 100 -8.73 19.56 -9.15
N TRP A 101 -9.08 18.58 -8.33
CA TRP A 101 -8.17 17.83 -7.49
C TRP A 101 -7.08 17.11 -8.31
N THR A 102 -7.46 16.45 -9.42
CA THR A 102 -6.49 15.85 -10.35
C THR A 102 -5.54 16.90 -10.92
N ASN A 103 -6.06 18.03 -11.38
CA ASN A 103 -5.23 19.11 -11.92
C ASN A 103 -4.30 19.72 -10.86
N GLU A 104 -4.68 19.75 -9.58
CA GLU A 104 -3.87 20.26 -8.48
C GLU A 104 -2.78 19.29 -8.05
N LEU A 105 -3.12 18.01 -7.85
CA LEU A 105 -2.30 17.06 -7.10
C LEU A 105 -1.69 15.94 -7.94
N TYR A 106 -2.37 15.48 -8.99
CA TYR A 106 -1.91 14.32 -9.74
C TYR A 106 -0.49 14.55 -10.30
N LEU A 107 0.39 13.56 -10.13
CA LEU A 107 1.80 13.68 -10.51
C LEU A 107 1.99 14.03 -11.99
N TRP A 108 1.17 13.47 -12.85
CA TRP A 108 1.19 13.68 -14.31
C TRP A 108 -0.04 14.47 -14.78
N TYR A 109 -0.43 15.51 -14.04
CA TYR A 109 -1.61 16.33 -14.30
C TYR A 109 -1.63 16.94 -15.72
N ASP A 110 -0.46 17.21 -16.28
CA ASP A 110 -0.26 17.76 -17.63
C ASP A 110 -0.50 16.74 -18.76
N GLN A 111 -0.66 15.45 -18.42
CA GLN A 111 -0.95 14.36 -19.33
C GLN A 111 -2.42 13.93 -19.31
N VAL A 112 -3.24 14.55 -18.47
CA VAL A 112 -4.67 14.26 -18.36
C VAL A 112 -5.45 15.15 -19.32
N THR A 113 -6.30 14.52 -20.15
CA THR A 113 -7.18 15.27 -21.04
C THR A 113 -8.32 15.92 -20.23
N ASP A 114 -8.48 17.22 -20.34
CA ASP A 114 -9.57 17.94 -19.70
C ASP A 114 -10.88 17.74 -20.48
N ILE A 115 -11.78 16.92 -19.94
CA ILE A 115 -13.05 16.51 -20.53
C ILE A 115 -14.24 17.04 -19.74
N ASP A 116 -15.40 17.19 -20.41
CA ASP A 116 -16.62 17.71 -19.80
C ASP A 116 -17.14 16.79 -18.67
N PRO A 117 -17.17 17.27 -17.40
CA PRO A 117 -17.62 16.47 -16.26
C PRO A 117 -19.10 16.08 -16.32
N SER A 118 -19.93 16.77 -17.11
CA SER A 118 -21.37 16.50 -17.20
C SER A 118 -21.72 15.20 -17.92
N GLN A 119 -20.77 14.61 -18.64
CA GLN A 119 -21.00 13.45 -19.50
C GLN A 119 -20.77 12.10 -18.81
N TYR A 120 -20.36 12.11 -17.55
CA TYR A 120 -19.90 10.92 -16.85
C TYR A 120 -20.59 10.73 -15.50
N SER A 121 -20.75 9.47 -15.08
CA SER A 121 -20.91 9.14 -13.65
C SER A 121 -19.61 9.42 -12.92
N THR A 122 -19.65 9.65 -11.59
CA THR A 122 -18.47 9.97 -10.79
C THR A 122 -17.39 8.89 -10.89
N ALA A 123 -17.78 7.61 -10.81
CA ALA A 123 -16.84 6.48 -10.95
C ALA A 123 -16.16 6.43 -12.33
N ASN A 124 -16.93 6.63 -13.42
CA ASN A 124 -16.37 6.65 -14.78
C ASN A 124 -15.49 7.88 -15.00
N TYR A 125 -15.89 9.04 -14.45
CA TYR A 125 -15.09 10.26 -14.57
C TYR A 125 -13.73 10.11 -13.88
N PHE A 126 -13.69 9.52 -12.70
CA PHE A 126 -12.42 9.24 -12.01
C PHE A 126 -11.49 8.35 -12.84
N ASN A 127 -12.02 7.34 -13.54
CA ASN A 127 -11.21 6.49 -14.40
C ASN A 127 -10.55 7.24 -15.57
N GLU A 128 -11.13 8.37 -16.00
CA GLU A 128 -10.57 9.25 -17.03
C GLU A 128 -9.55 10.26 -16.46
N MET A 129 -9.54 10.48 -15.14
CA MET A 129 -8.69 11.47 -14.47
C MET A 129 -7.26 10.96 -14.21
N LYS A 130 -6.68 10.27 -15.18
CA LYS A 130 -5.30 9.74 -15.15
C LYS A 130 -4.63 9.82 -16.51
N THR A 131 -3.32 9.61 -16.54
CA THR A 131 -2.58 9.44 -17.81
C THR A 131 -2.84 8.08 -18.44
N PHE A 132 -3.04 8.04 -19.75
CA PHE A 132 -3.09 6.84 -20.56
C PHE A 132 -1.79 6.57 -21.32
N GLN A 133 -0.74 7.33 -21.00
CA GLN A 133 0.57 7.09 -21.58
C GLN A 133 1.17 5.78 -21.07
N THR A 134 2.05 5.20 -21.89
CA THR A 134 2.83 4.01 -21.54
C THR A 134 4.25 4.39 -21.13
N ASP A 135 4.89 3.52 -20.36
CA ASP A 135 6.32 3.57 -20.09
C ASP A 135 7.16 3.07 -21.27
N ALA A 136 8.47 3.02 -21.11
CA ALA A 136 9.40 2.55 -22.15
C ALA A 136 9.22 1.06 -22.53
N ALA A 137 8.60 0.28 -21.66
CA ALA A 137 8.28 -1.13 -21.90
C ALA A 137 6.91 -1.32 -22.59
N GLY A 138 6.14 -0.24 -22.80
CA GLY A 138 4.80 -0.27 -23.37
C GLY A 138 3.70 -0.60 -22.34
N ALA A 139 4.02 -0.69 -21.05
CA ALA A 139 3.05 -0.88 -20.00
C ALA A 139 2.38 0.45 -19.60
N PRO A 140 1.12 0.45 -19.11
CA PRO A 140 0.50 1.67 -18.61
C PRO A 140 1.37 2.36 -17.54
N LYS A 141 1.60 3.67 -17.70
CA LYS A 141 2.39 4.46 -16.76
C LYS A 141 1.70 4.57 -15.39
N ASP A 142 0.38 4.75 -15.38
CA ASP A 142 -0.44 4.68 -14.18
C ASP A 142 -1.21 3.36 -14.10
N LYS A 143 -0.76 2.47 -13.23
CA LYS A 143 -1.35 1.15 -12.90
C LYS A 143 -2.06 1.19 -11.54
N PHE A 144 -2.08 2.33 -10.83
CA PHE A 144 -2.34 2.40 -9.39
C PHE A 144 -3.47 3.36 -9.01
N HIS A 145 -4.30 3.71 -9.96
CA HIS A 145 -5.43 4.62 -9.82
C HIS A 145 -6.70 3.82 -9.48
N PHE A 146 -7.23 3.99 -8.24
CA PHE A 146 -8.37 3.21 -7.77
C PHE A 146 -9.16 3.94 -6.67
N THR A 147 -10.32 3.39 -6.29
CA THR A 147 -11.18 3.89 -5.20
C THR A 147 -11.60 2.77 -4.26
N ASN A 148 -11.97 3.16 -3.03
CA ASN A 148 -12.68 2.31 -2.08
C ASN A 148 -13.87 3.07 -1.48
N ALA A 149 -14.87 2.35 -0.98
CA ALA A 149 -15.81 2.96 -0.05
C ALA A 149 -15.05 3.47 1.19
N THR A 150 -15.30 4.69 1.62
CA THR A 150 -14.59 5.31 2.75
C THR A 150 -14.64 4.42 4.01
N SER A 151 -15.81 3.85 4.35
CA SER A 151 -15.96 2.97 5.50
C SER A 151 -15.12 1.69 5.42
N THR A 152 -14.96 1.13 4.22
CA THR A 152 -14.10 -0.04 4.00
C THR A 152 -12.63 0.33 4.19
N TRP A 153 -12.20 1.46 3.62
CA TRP A 153 -10.86 1.97 3.79
C TRP A 153 -10.52 2.27 5.26
N GLU A 154 -11.40 2.94 5.97
CA GLU A 154 -11.22 3.26 7.39
C GLU A 154 -11.04 2.01 8.25
N THR A 155 -11.86 0.97 8.02
CA THR A 155 -11.72 -0.31 8.72
C THR A 155 -10.39 -0.98 8.43
N LEU A 156 -10.02 -1.08 7.16
CA LEU A 156 -8.75 -1.70 6.75
C LEU A 156 -7.54 -0.95 7.33
N SER A 157 -7.49 0.39 7.17
CA SER A 157 -6.33 1.19 7.55
C SER A 157 -6.10 1.27 9.07
N THR A 158 -7.16 1.09 9.89
CA THR A 158 -7.08 1.24 11.35
C THR A 158 -6.98 -0.08 12.10
N SER A 159 -7.60 -1.14 11.61
CA SER A 159 -7.72 -2.41 12.34
C SER A 159 -7.14 -3.61 11.58
N ASP A 160 -6.73 -3.43 10.32
CA ASP A 160 -6.22 -4.50 9.46
C ASP A 160 -7.19 -5.70 9.34
N VAL A 161 -8.49 -5.41 9.38
CA VAL A 161 -9.57 -6.40 9.34
C VAL A 161 -10.32 -6.29 8.03
N GLU A 162 -10.53 -7.42 7.36
CA GLU A 162 -11.37 -7.51 6.18
C GLU A 162 -12.19 -8.81 6.16
N PRO A 163 -13.35 -8.85 5.47
CA PRO A 163 -14.08 -10.09 5.24
C PRO A 163 -13.23 -11.07 4.43
N GLY A 164 -13.15 -12.33 4.88
CA GLY A 164 -12.35 -13.32 4.19
C GLY A 164 -12.38 -14.69 4.85
N TYR A 165 -11.62 -15.62 4.29
CA TYR A 165 -11.47 -16.97 4.81
C TYR A 165 -10.17 -17.19 5.59
N GLY A 166 -9.26 -16.19 5.60
CA GLY A 166 -7.92 -16.32 6.12
C GLY A 166 -7.01 -17.18 5.23
N VAL A 167 -7.21 -17.09 3.92
CA VAL A 167 -6.34 -17.70 2.91
C VAL A 167 -5.87 -16.61 1.95
N GLN A 168 -4.59 -16.62 1.65
CA GLN A 168 -4.01 -15.81 0.60
C GLN A 168 -3.88 -16.67 -0.66
N TRP A 169 -4.59 -16.25 -1.70
CA TRP A 169 -4.57 -16.90 -2.99
C TRP A 169 -3.46 -16.33 -3.88
N ALA A 170 -2.84 -17.15 -4.69
CA ALA A 170 -1.87 -16.72 -5.69
C ALA A 170 -2.24 -17.26 -7.07
N PHE A 171 -2.45 -16.38 -8.05
CA PHE A 171 -2.53 -16.76 -9.46
C PHE A 171 -1.12 -17.01 -10.01
N VAL A 172 -0.81 -18.27 -10.28
CA VAL A 172 0.37 -18.68 -11.04
C VAL A 172 0.13 -18.42 -12.53
N ALA A 173 -1.12 -18.62 -13.00
CA ALA A 173 -1.59 -18.21 -14.30
C ALA A 173 -3.00 -17.59 -14.18
N ASN A 174 -3.17 -16.37 -14.67
CA ASN A 174 -4.43 -15.61 -14.57
C ASN A 174 -5.32 -15.67 -15.82
N THR A 175 -4.82 -16.28 -16.89
CA THR A 175 -5.57 -16.56 -18.14
C THR A 175 -5.70 -18.06 -18.36
N PRO A 176 -6.79 -18.54 -19.00
CA PRO A 176 -6.96 -19.97 -19.27
C PRO A 176 -5.80 -20.60 -20.06
N PRO A 177 -5.33 -21.78 -19.62
CA PRO A 177 -5.72 -22.51 -18.41
C PRO A 177 -5.18 -21.81 -17.17
N ARG A 178 -6.12 -21.35 -16.26
CA ARG A 178 -5.72 -20.64 -15.03
C ARG A 178 -5.16 -21.60 -14.00
N GLU A 179 -4.26 -21.07 -13.19
CA GLU A 179 -3.75 -21.77 -12.02
C GLU A 179 -3.82 -20.87 -10.81
N LEU A 180 -4.63 -21.25 -9.83
CA LEU A 180 -4.79 -20.57 -8.52
C LEU A 180 -4.37 -21.55 -7.43
N VAL A 181 -3.46 -21.09 -6.58
CA VAL A 181 -2.95 -21.89 -5.47
C VAL A 181 -3.09 -21.13 -4.13
N VAL A 182 -3.05 -21.88 -3.04
CA VAL A 182 -2.90 -21.31 -1.70
C VAL A 182 -1.45 -20.87 -1.50
N ALA A 183 -1.21 -19.58 -1.29
CA ALA A 183 0.11 -19.06 -0.94
C ALA A 183 0.43 -19.31 0.54
N TYR A 184 -0.50 -18.96 1.42
CA TYR A 184 -0.45 -19.26 2.85
C TYR A 184 -1.86 -19.13 3.46
N THR A 185 -1.98 -19.56 4.73
CA THR A 185 -3.23 -19.44 5.51
C THR A 185 -2.95 -18.80 6.85
N ILE A 186 -3.93 -18.05 7.35
CA ILE A 186 -3.87 -17.38 8.66
C ILE A 186 -4.41 -18.35 9.73
N PRO A 187 -3.70 -18.55 10.84
CA PRO A 187 -4.17 -19.43 11.92
C PRO A 187 -5.55 -19.05 12.48
N ASN A 188 -6.32 -20.05 12.93
CA ASN A 188 -7.63 -19.87 13.54
C ASN A 188 -8.69 -19.25 12.62
N THR A 189 -8.60 -19.51 11.33
CA THR A 189 -9.54 -19.04 10.31
C THR A 189 -10.28 -20.20 9.63
N PRO A 190 -11.33 -19.93 8.82
CA PRO A 190 -12.03 -20.96 8.04
C PRO A 190 -11.09 -21.78 7.16
N ALA A 191 -10.07 -21.15 6.56
CA ALA A 191 -9.11 -21.83 5.71
C ALA A 191 -8.29 -22.89 6.47
N THR A 192 -7.76 -22.55 7.64
CA THR A 192 -7.02 -23.51 8.48
C THR A 192 -7.93 -24.58 9.06
N SER A 193 -9.17 -24.25 9.43
CA SER A 193 -10.17 -25.22 9.89
C SER A 193 -10.55 -26.22 8.80
N ALA A 194 -10.50 -25.81 7.54
CA ALA A 194 -10.74 -26.65 6.37
C ALA A 194 -9.48 -27.39 5.88
N ASN A 195 -8.36 -27.30 6.62
CA ASN A 195 -7.07 -27.90 6.28
C ASN A 195 -6.57 -27.45 4.89
N LEU A 196 -6.79 -26.19 4.51
CA LEU A 196 -6.11 -25.62 3.37
C LEU A 196 -4.66 -25.35 3.73
N ALA A 197 -3.75 -25.76 2.85
CA ALA A 197 -2.31 -25.59 3.04
C ALA A 197 -1.65 -25.01 1.79
N ARG A 198 -0.46 -24.41 1.97
CA ARG A 198 0.36 -23.89 0.88
C ARG A 198 0.52 -24.90 -0.25
N GLY A 199 0.36 -24.46 -1.49
CA GLY A 199 0.45 -25.27 -2.70
C GLY A 199 -0.83 -26.04 -3.06
N ALA A 200 -1.90 -26.01 -2.24
CA ALA A 200 -3.18 -26.57 -2.64
C ALA A 200 -3.75 -25.80 -3.82
N GLN A 201 -4.17 -26.50 -4.87
CA GLN A 201 -4.70 -25.92 -6.11
C GLN A 201 -6.21 -25.87 -6.08
N ILE A 202 -6.78 -24.76 -6.54
CA ILE A 202 -8.23 -24.55 -6.68
C ILE A 202 -8.64 -24.88 -8.12
N LEU A 203 -9.65 -25.73 -8.28
CA LEU A 203 -10.13 -26.20 -9.57
C LEU A 203 -11.50 -25.62 -9.94
N THR A 204 -12.41 -25.52 -8.96
CA THR A 204 -13.73 -24.91 -9.16
C THR A 204 -14.10 -24.04 -7.95
N VAL A 205 -14.94 -23.05 -8.19
CA VAL A 205 -15.60 -22.24 -7.14
C VAL A 205 -17.09 -22.23 -7.44
N ASP A 206 -17.93 -22.68 -6.49
CA ASP A 206 -19.38 -22.82 -6.63
C ASP A 206 -19.80 -23.54 -7.93
N GLY A 207 -19.03 -24.54 -8.32
CA GLY A 207 -19.23 -25.32 -9.55
C GLY A 207 -18.70 -24.67 -10.83
N ALA A 208 -18.29 -23.40 -10.82
CA ALA A 208 -17.67 -22.77 -11.98
C ALA A 208 -16.22 -23.29 -12.16
N ASP A 209 -15.86 -23.68 -13.39
CA ASP A 209 -14.50 -24.14 -13.74
C ASP A 209 -13.50 -22.97 -13.68
N LEU A 210 -12.66 -22.95 -12.65
CA LEU A 210 -11.64 -21.91 -12.52
C LEU A 210 -10.60 -21.99 -13.64
N VAL A 211 -10.27 -23.20 -14.06
CA VAL A 211 -9.15 -23.42 -14.99
C VAL A 211 -9.49 -22.88 -16.38
N ASN A 212 -10.70 -23.14 -16.90
CA ASN A 212 -11.02 -22.92 -18.29
C ASN A 212 -12.17 -21.94 -18.56
N ALA A 213 -13.00 -21.60 -17.55
CA ALA A 213 -14.15 -20.73 -17.78
C ALA A 213 -13.77 -19.39 -18.39
N ASN A 214 -14.55 -18.93 -19.37
CA ASN A 214 -14.27 -17.72 -20.14
C ASN A 214 -15.52 -16.84 -20.34
N ASP A 215 -16.68 -17.33 -19.90
CA ASP A 215 -17.93 -16.57 -19.93
C ASP A 215 -18.06 -15.69 -18.68
N GLN A 216 -18.77 -14.55 -18.83
CA GLN A 216 -18.90 -13.54 -17.78
C GLN A 216 -19.58 -14.05 -16.51
N THR A 217 -20.56 -14.96 -16.65
CA THR A 217 -21.30 -15.51 -15.51
C THR A 217 -20.38 -16.35 -14.63
N SER A 218 -19.61 -17.26 -15.23
CA SER A 218 -18.61 -18.06 -14.53
C SER A 218 -17.54 -17.18 -13.88
N ILE A 219 -17.03 -16.16 -14.59
CA ILE A 219 -16.03 -15.21 -14.06
C ILE A 219 -16.60 -14.47 -12.84
N ASN A 220 -17.86 -14.03 -12.89
CA ASN A 220 -18.48 -13.36 -11.75
C ASN A 220 -18.61 -14.30 -10.54
N THR A 221 -19.00 -15.56 -10.74
CA THR A 221 -19.07 -16.60 -9.71
C THR A 221 -17.70 -16.86 -9.08
N LEU A 222 -16.65 -17.01 -9.92
CA LEU A 222 -15.27 -17.20 -9.46
C LEU A 222 -14.81 -16.02 -8.58
N ASN A 223 -15.03 -14.79 -9.04
CA ASN A 223 -14.62 -13.58 -8.33
C ASN A 223 -15.34 -13.44 -6.99
N ALA A 224 -16.65 -13.69 -6.95
CA ALA A 224 -17.43 -13.62 -5.71
C ALA A 224 -16.93 -14.63 -4.66
N GLY A 225 -16.64 -15.86 -5.08
CA GLY A 225 -16.15 -16.88 -4.15
C GLY A 225 -14.71 -16.69 -3.71
N ILE A 226 -13.82 -16.19 -4.58
CA ILE A 226 -12.41 -15.94 -4.23
C ILE A 226 -12.27 -14.75 -3.27
N SER A 227 -13.12 -13.72 -3.43
CA SER A 227 -13.06 -12.46 -2.67
C SER A 227 -14.46 -12.10 -2.16
N PRO A 228 -14.89 -12.69 -1.03
CA PRO A 228 -16.21 -12.39 -0.45
C PRO A 228 -16.28 -10.92 -0.04
N ALA A 229 -17.40 -10.26 -0.36
CA ALA A 229 -17.57 -8.83 -0.07
C ALA A 229 -18.02 -8.58 1.38
N THR A 230 -18.72 -9.54 1.99
CA THR A 230 -19.28 -9.41 3.34
C THR A 230 -19.02 -10.65 4.21
N VAL A 231 -19.07 -10.45 5.51
CA VAL A 231 -18.98 -11.55 6.49
C VAL A 231 -20.23 -12.42 6.40
N GLY A 232 -20.02 -13.75 6.46
CA GLY A 232 -21.09 -14.76 6.41
C GLY A 232 -21.38 -15.31 5.02
N GLU A 233 -20.76 -14.80 3.97
CA GLU A 233 -20.83 -15.41 2.64
C GLU A 233 -20.20 -16.80 2.66
N THR A 234 -20.89 -17.78 2.03
CA THR A 234 -20.44 -19.17 2.02
C THR A 234 -20.26 -19.64 0.58
N HIS A 235 -19.07 -20.15 0.29
CA HIS A 235 -18.68 -20.62 -1.03
C HIS A 235 -18.05 -22.00 -0.96
N THR A 236 -18.16 -22.76 -2.06
CA THR A 236 -17.69 -24.15 -2.16
C THR A 236 -16.57 -24.24 -3.17
N PHE A 237 -15.46 -24.86 -2.77
CA PHE A 237 -14.27 -25.00 -3.57
C PHE A 237 -13.97 -26.48 -3.84
N THR A 238 -13.64 -26.85 -5.08
CA THR A 238 -12.95 -28.11 -5.37
C THR A 238 -11.46 -27.88 -5.31
N VAL A 239 -10.80 -28.59 -4.40
CA VAL A 239 -9.37 -28.43 -4.10
C VAL A 239 -8.61 -29.70 -4.41
N ARG A 240 -7.41 -29.55 -4.93
CA ARG A 240 -6.43 -30.63 -5.04
C ARG A 240 -5.22 -30.25 -4.15
N ASP A 241 -5.04 -31.00 -3.06
CA ASP A 241 -3.93 -30.77 -2.14
C ASP A 241 -2.59 -31.11 -2.81
N LEU A 242 -1.53 -30.45 -2.35
CA LEU A 242 -0.17 -30.66 -2.87
C LEU A 242 0.22 -32.14 -2.81
N GLY A 243 0.70 -32.67 -3.93
CA GLY A 243 1.11 -34.09 -4.06
C GLY A 243 -0.06 -35.08 -4.14
N SER A 244 -1.32 -34.62 -4.08
CA SER A 244 -2.50 -35.50 -4.20
C SER A 244 -2.90 -35.68 -5.66
N SER A 245 -3.30 -36.90 -6.02
CA SER A 245 -3.98 -37.20 -7.29
C SER A 245 -5.50 -37.08 -7.21
N THR A 246 -6.07 -36.95 -5.99
CA THR A 246 -7.51 -36.83 -5.75
C THR A 246 -7.89 -35.40 -5.39
N THR A 247 -9.16 -35.09 -5.60
CA THR A 247 -9.74 -33.81 -5.22
C THR A 247 -10.67 -33.98 -4.03
N ARG A 248 -10.88 -32.89 -3.28
CA ARG A 248 -11.86 -32.80 -2.20
C ARG A 248 -12.66 -31.51 -2.31
N THR A 249 -13.85 -31.53 -1.75
CA THR A 249 -14.70 -30.33 -1.66
C THR A 249 -14.49 -29.67 -0.30
N VAL A 250 -14.33 -28.35 -0.31
CA VAL A 250 -14.18 -27.50 0.87
C VAL A 250 -15.23 -26.41 0.82
N THR A 251 -15.97 -26.24 1.92
CA THR A 251 -16.90 -25.11 2.08
C THR A 251 -16.30 -24.13 3.06
N LEU A 252 -16.20 -22.86 2.66
CA LEU A 252 -15.66 -21.78 3.47
C LEU A 252 -16.73 -20.71 3.69
N THR A 253 -16.92 -20.31 4.94
CA THR A 253 -17.77 -19.16 5.31
C THR A 253 -16.87 -18.00 5.71
N SER A 254 -17.04 -16.85 5.09
CA SER A 254 -16.24 -15.65 5.37
C SER A 254 -16.49 -15.13 6.77
N GLN A 255 -15.44 -14.65 7.41
CA GLN A 255 -15.47 -13.99 8.71
C GLN A 255 -14.60 -12.73 8.67
N ASN A 256 -14.64 -11.92 9.73
CA ASN A 256 -13.63 -10.89 9.92
C ASN A 256 -12.26 -11.56 10.15
N VAL A 257 -11.33 -11.32 9.26
CA VAL A 257 -9.95 -11.82 9.33
C VAL A 257 -9.04 -10.66 9.67
N THR A 258 -8.24 -10.83 10.73
CA THR A 258 -7.16 -9.90 11.07
C THR A 258 -5.85 -10.48 10.55
N GLU A 259 -5.14 -9.73 9.75
CA GLU A 259 -3.81 -10.13 9.29
C GLU A 259 -2.81 -10.12 10.46
N ASN A 260 -1.84 -11.03 10.40
CA ASN A 260 -0.63 -10.95 11.21
C ASN A 260 0.53 -10.52 10.30
N PRO A 261 0.94 -9.25 10.32
CA PRO A 261 1.95 -8.75 9.38
C PRO A 261 3.31 -9.43 9.49
N VAL A 262 3.65 -10.00 10.66
CA VAL A 262 4.93 -10.70 10.91
C VAL A 262 4.64 -12.13 11.39
N PRO A 263 4.15 -13.02 10.48
CA PRO A 263 3.65 -14.34 10.88
C PRO A 263 4.75 -15.33 11.30
N LEU A 264 6.00 -15.11 10.88
CA LEU A 264 7.08 -16.04 11.14
C LEU A 264 8.42 -15.32 11.35
N VAL A 265 9.03 -15.58 12.50
CA VAL A 265 10.41 -15.18 12.82
C VAL A 265 11.15 -16.39 13.35
N THR A 266 12.26 -16.76 12.72
CA THR A 266 13.06 -17.93 13.12
C THR A 266 14.54 -17.72 12.82
N THR A 267 15.38 -18.65 13.24
CA THR A 267 16.81 -18.64 12.96
C THR A 267 17.27 -19.96 12.33
N LEU A 268 18.23 -19.86 11.43
CA LEU A 268 18.85 -20.97 10.74
C LEU A 268 20.34 -21.01 11.09
N GLN A 269 20.82 -22.18 11.44
CA GLN A 269 22.25 -22.38 11.72
C GLN A 269 23.00 -22.62 10.41
N SER A 270 24.12 -21.95 10.22
CA SER A 270 25.03 -22.18 9.10
C SER A 270 26.48 -22.25 9.60
N SER A 271 27.39 -22.78 8.78
CA SER A 271 28.82 -22.84 9.09
C SER A 271 29.48 -21.46 9.31
N SER A 272 28.85 -20.39 8.81
CA SER A 272 29.35 -19.01 8.90
C SER A 272 28.51 -18.12 9.84
N GLY A 273 27.77 -18.69 10.76
CA GLY A 273 26.99 -18.00 11.79
C GLY A 273 25.48 -18.18 11.65
N THR A 274 24.75 -17.68 12.62
CA THR A 274 23.29 -17.74 12.68
C THR A 274 22.66 -16.76 11.72
N VAL A 275 21.72 -17.21 10.89
CA VAL A 275 20.93 -16.40 9.95
C VAL A 275 19.53 -16.20 10.51
N GLY A 276 19.09 -14.97 10.60
CA GLY A 276 17.69 -14.66 10.88
C GLY A 276 16.83 -14.82 9.62
N TYR A 277 15.62 -15.34 9.79
CA TYR A 277 14.58 -15.33 8.76
C TYR A 277 13.32 -14.70 9.32
N MET A 278 12.77 -13.74 8.62
CA MET A 278 11.56 -13.04 9.02
C MET A 278 10.63 -12.86 7.81
N VAL A 279 9.41 -13.36 7.93
CA VAL A 279 8.32 -13.08 6.97
C VAL A 279 7.63 -11.79 7.40
N PHE A 280 7.46 -10.89 6.45
CA PHE A 280 6.78 -9.62 6.66
C PHE A 280 5.81 -9.36 5.50
N ASP A 281 4.51 -9.54 5.75
CA ASP A 281 3.50 -9.64 4.70
C ASP A 281 2.69 -8.34 4.46
N ASP A 282 2.65 -7.41 5.43
CA ASP A 282 1.91 -6.15 5.28
C ASP A 282 2.51 -5.03 6.14
N GLN A 283 2.40 -3.77 5.70
CA GLN A 283 2.88 -2.57 6.41
C GLN A 283 1.73 -1.73 6.97
N GLN A 284 0.69 -2.40 7.48
CA GLN A 284 -0.41 -1.75 8.18
C GLN A 284 -0.03 -1.39 9.63
N ALA A 285 -0.90 -0.65 10.31
CA ALA A 285 -0.64 -0.14 11.66
C ALA A 285 -0.27 -1.24 12.67
N THR A 286 -0.83 -2.43 12.53
CA THR A 286 -0.56 -3.60 13.37
C THR A 286 0.87 -4.13 13.28
N ALA A 287 1.62 -3.79 12.22
CA ALA A 287 2.97 -4.29 11.95
C ALA A 287 4.05 -3.79 12.94
N GLU A 288 3.93 -2.56 13.48
CA GLU A 288 4.98 -1.93 14.30
C GLU A 288 5.42 -2.83 15.47
N SER A 289 4.48 -3.33 16.28
CA SER A 289 4.78 -4.20 17.42
C SER A 289 5.35 -5.55 16.99
N GLY A 290 4.84 -6.13 15.89
CA GLY A 290 5.33 -7.40 15.33
C GLY A 290 6.79 -7.32 14.88
N LEU A 291 7.14 -6.24 14.18
CA LEU A 291 8.52 -5.97 13.73
C LEU A 291 9.48 -5.79 14.91
N ILE A 292 9.10 -4.97 15.91
CA ILE A 292 9.93 -4.76 17.10
C ILE A 292 10.19 -6.08 17.83
N ASN A 293 9.16 -6.90 18.02
CA ASN A 293 9.29 -8.21 18.67
C ASN A 293 10.19 -9.15 17.84
N GLY A 294 9.99 -9.22 16.53
CA GLY A 294 10.81 -10.03 15.62
C GLY A 294 12.28 -9.60 15.63
N ILE A 295 12.55 -8.31 15.54
CA ILE A 295 13.92 -7.78 15.59
C ILE A 295 14.58 -8.05 16.95
N ASN A 296 13.86 -7.90 18.07
CA ASN A 296 14.38 -8.24 19.40
C ASN A 296 14.72 -9.73 19.52
N GLN A 297 13.88 -10.64 19.00
CA GLN A 297 14.13 -12.07 18.95
C GLN A 297 15.41 -12.38 18.15
N LEU A 298 15.55 -11.80 16.96
CA LEU A 298 16.72 -12.01 16.10
C LEU A 298 17.99 -11.41 16.70
N LYS A 299 17.91 -10.25 17.34
CA LYS A 299 19.01 -9.61 18.07
C LYS A 299 19.47 -10.47 19.23
N ALA A 300 18.55 -11.02 20.02
CA ALA A 300 18.87 -11.91 21.13
C ALA A 300 19.53 -13.22 20.66
N ALA A 301 19.18 -13.69 19.46
CA ALA A 301 19.81 -14.86 18.84
C ALA A 301 21.19 -14.58 18.25
N GLY A 302 21.64 -13.32 18.22
CA GLY A 302 22.96 -12.92 17.72
C GLY A 302 23.16 -13.22 16.23
N ILE A 303 22.15 -12.93 15.41
CA ILE A 303 22.24 -13.20 13.96
C ILE A 303 23.36 -12.38 13.30
N THR A 304 23.97 -12.93 12.29
CA THR A 304 25.01 -12.27 11.48
C THR A 304 24.48 -11.75 10.15
N ASP A 305 23.39 -12.28 9.67
CA ASP A 305 22.68 -11.88 8.45
C ASP A 305 21.16 -12.05 8.65
N LEU A 306 20.38 -11.28 7.92
CA LEU A 306 18.92 -11.37 7.85
C LEU A 306 18.49 -11.78 6.44
N VAL A 307 17.59 -12.75 6.36
CA VAL A 307 16.73 -13.00 5.20
C VAL A 307 15.35 -12.42 5.53
N LEU A 308 15.04 -11.30 4.91
CA LEU A 308 13.75 -10.61 5.01
C LEU A 308 12.85 -11.09 3.88
N ASP A 309 11.80 -11.81 4.20
CA ASP A 309 10.85 -12.33 3.22
C ASP A 309 9.65 -11.37 3.10
N ILE A 310 9.67 -10.57 2.05
CA ILE A 310 8.60 -9.63 1.68
C ILE A 310 7.99 -9.99 0.33
N ARG A 311 8.10 -11.27 -0.10
CA ARG A 311 7.59 -11.71 -1.41
C ARG A 311 6.10 -11.44 -1.61
N TYR A 312 5.36 -11.36 -0.52
CA TYR A 312 3.92 -11.13 -0.50
C TYR A 312 3.52 -9.76 0.07
N ASN A 313 4.47 -8.88 0.39
CA ASN A 313 4.20 -7.59 1.02
C ASN A 313 3.87 -6.51 -0.03
N GLY A 314 2.63 -6.06 -0.07
CA GLY A 314 2.15 -5.03 -1.00
C GLY A 314 2.55 -3.60 -0.64
N GLY A 315 3.12 -3.37 0.55
CA GLY A 315 3.44 -2.04 1.06
C GLY A 315 2.55 -1.62 2.22
N GLY A 316 2.27 -0.35 2.36
CA GLY A 316 1.50 0.26 3.42
C GLY A 316 2.14 1.55 3.93
N TYR A 317 2.25 1.73 5.24
CA TYR A 317 2.78 2.95 5.84
C TYR A 317 4.29 3.12 5.61
N LEU A 318 4.66 4.28 5.07
CA LEU A 318 6.05 4.65 4.83
C LEU A 318 6.84 4.78 6.14
N ASP A 319 6.19 5.20 7.22
CA ASP A 319 6.79 5.28 8.54
C ASP A 319 7.23 3.89 9.04
N ILE A 320 6.39 2.85 8.87
CA ILE A 320 6.73 1.45 9.18
C ILE A 320 7.93 0.97 8.35
N ALA A 321 7.98 1.34 7.06
CA ALA A 321 9.13 1.04 6.20
C ALA A 321 10.42 1.69 6.72
N SER A 322 10.34 2.94 7.17
CA SER A 322 11.47 3.69 7.75
C SER A 322 11.95 3.07 9.06
N GLU A 323 11.03 2.69 9.96
CA GLU A 323 11.35 1.97 11.20
C GLU A 323 12.08 0.65 10.91
N LEU A 324 11.55 -0.17 9.99
CA LEU A 324 12.16 -1.44 9.62
C LEU A 324 13.56 -1.24 9.04
N ALA A 325 13.73 -0.28 8.14
CA ALA A 325 15.03 0.03 7.55
C ALA A 325 16.05 0.47 8.61
N TYR A 326 15.63 1.29 9.59
CA TYR A 326 16.47 1.66 10.73
C TYR A 326 16.81 0.45 11.60
N MET A 327 15.83 -0.38 11.93
CA MET A 327 16.05 -1.58 12.74
C MET A 327 17.04 -2.57 12.10
N ILE A 328 17.06 -2.65 10.76
CA ILE A 328 18.03 -3.48 10.03
C ILE A 328 19.42 -2.83 10.05
N ALA A 329 19.51 -1.57 9.61
CA ALA A 329 20.78 -0.88 9.36
C ALA A 329 21.48 -0.39 10.65
N GLY A 330 20.70 0.04 11.63
CA GLY A 330 21.20 0.67 12.84
C GLY A 330 21.64 2.13 12.66
N PRO A 331 22.11 2.78 13.75
CA PRO A 331 22.37 4.22 13.77
C PRO A 331 23.56 4.65 12.91
N VAL A 332 24.59 3.80 12.74
CA VAL A 332 25.85 4.22 12.06
C VAL A 332 25.61 4.68 10.62
N PRO A 333 24.94 3.93 9.73
CA PRO A 333 24.70 4.39 8.38
C PRO A 333 23.49 5.33 8.24
N THR A 334 22.60 5.43 9.26
CA THR A 334 21.32 6.13 9.11
C THR A 334 21.27 7.51 9.79
N THR A 335 22.17 7.80 10.73
CA THR A 335 22.16 9.07 11.48
C THR A 335 22.31 10.27 10.54
N GLY A 336 21.31 11.17 10.58
CA GLY A 336 21.28 12.36 9.74
C GLY A 336 21.04 12.09 8.25
N GLN A 337 20.76 10.85 7.88
CA GLN A 337 20.46 10.48 6.50
C GLN A 337 18.97 10.52 6.19
N THR A 338 18.66 10.74 4.93
CA THR A 338 17.31 10.70 4.39
C THR A 338 16.91 9.26 4.09
N PHE A 339 15.76 8.83 4.60
CA PHE A 339 15.12 7.60 4.17
C PHE A 339 14.39 7.80 2.83
N TYR A 340 13.62 8.90 2.75
CA TYR A 340 12.73 9.14 1.62
C TYR A 340 12.49 10.63 1.43
N THR A 341 12.56 11.13 0.19
CA THR A 341 12.16 12.50 -0.17
C THR A 341 11.02 12.44 -1.16
N GLN A 342 9.93 13.12 -0.87
CA GLN A 342 8.80 13.26 -1.77
C GLN A 342 9.07 14.29 -2.87
N GLN A 343 8.70 13.95 -4.09
CA GLN A 343 8.71 14.87 -5.23
C GLN A 343 7.30 14.90 -5.83
N PHE A 344 6.59 15.99 -5.60
CA PHE A 344 5.28 16.25 -6.19
C PHE A 344 5.39 16.77 -7.63
N ASN A 345 4.25 17.07 -8.24
CA ASN A 345 4.18 17.65 -9.58
C ASN A 345 4.79 19.07 -9.64
N ALA A 346 4.95 19.61 -10.85
CA ALA A 346 5.60 20.90 -11.07
C ALA A 346 4.89 22.12 -10.43
N LYS A 347 3.63 21.97 -10.02
CA LYS A 347 2.88 23.02 -9.30
C LYS A 347 3.28 23.09 -7.82
N ASN A 348 3.85 22.01 -7.28
CA ASN A 348 4.15 21.84 -5.87
C ASN A 348 5.62 21.45 -5.64
N PRO A 349 6.62 22.23 -6.10
CA PRO A 349 8.03 21.84 -6.07
C PRO A 349 8.66 21.89 -4.67
N SER A 350 8.06 22.62 -3.74
CA SER A 350 8.64 22.89 -2.41
C SER A 350 7.67 22.78 -1.25
N THR A 351 6.40 22.53 -1.53
CA THR A 351 5.36 22.44 -0.50
C THR A 351 4.55 21.18 -0.73
N ASN A 352 4.26 20.46 0.36
CA ASN A 352 3.31 19.35 0.31
C ASN A 352 1.90 19.93 0.09
N PRO A 353 1.25 19.67 -1.03
CA PRO A 353 -0.02 20.30 -1.36
C PRO A 353 -1.19 19.81 -0.49
N VAL A 354 -1.05 18.68 0.19
CA VAL A 354 -2.08 18.12 1.06
C VAL A 354 -1.99 18.70 2.47
N THR A 355 -0.78 18.79 3.02
CA THR A 355 -0.56 19.29 4.40
C THR A 355 -0.26 20.78 4.48
N GLY A 356 0.07 21.42 3.35
CA GLY A 356 0.50 22.83 3.29
C GLY A 356 1.89 23.10 3.89
N VAL A 357 2.61 22.06 4.33
CA VAL A 357 3.92 22.19 4.98
C VAL A 357 5.02 22.16 3.92
N ALA A 358 6.11 22.92 4.16
CA ALA A 358 7.30 22.85 3.30
C ALA A 358 7.82 21.42 3.20
N LEU A 359 8.20 20.99 2.00
CA LEU A 359 8.75 19.66 1.78
C LEU A 359 10.06 19.53 2.54
N SER A 360 10.15 18.48 3.33
CA SER A 360 11.37 18.10 4.04
C SER A 360 11.60 16.59 3.85
N PRO A 361 12.85 16.16 3.71
CA PRO A 361 13.16 14.74 3.65
C PRO A 361 12.71 14.01 4.91
N LEU A 362 12.08 12.84 4.76
CA LEU A 362 11.83 11.92 5.85
C LEU A 362 13.14 11.22 6.21
N GLY A 363 13.59 11.38 7.45
CA GLY A 363 14.73 10.64 8.00
C GLY A 363 14.37 9.19 8.33
N PHE A 364 15.36 8.41 8.75
CA PHE A 364 15.09 7.11 9.35
C PHE A 364 14.48 7.30 10.74
N HIS A 365 13.34 6.68 11.00
CA HIS A 365 12.73 6.70 12.33
C HIS A 365 13.56 5.87 13.30
N THR A 366 14.02 6.51 14.37
CA THR A 366 14.82 5.87 15.43
C THR A 366 13.98 5.46 16.62
N GLN A 367 12.70 5.86 16.61
CA GLN A 367 11.71 5.65 17.67
C GLN A 367 10.39 5.22 17.05
N THR A 368 9.60 4.52 17.84
CA THR A 368 8.23 4.09 17.49
C THR A 368 7.35 5.29 17.15
N GLN A 369 6.54 5.14 16.12
CA GLN A 369 5.60 6.17 15.66
C GLN A 369 4.22 6.05 16.33
N GLY A 370 3.98 5.00 17.12
CA GLY A 370 2.75 4.81 17.87
C GLY A 370 1.60 4.27 17.03
N PHE A 371 1.88 3.37 16.11
CA PHE A 371 0.86 2.65 15.34
C PHE A 371 0.21 1.56 16.19
N SER A 372 1.01 0.64 16.73
CA SER A 372 0.55 -0.44 17.61
C SER A 372 1.35 -0.57 18.90
N THR A 373 2.21 0.41 19.17
CA THR A 373 2.96 0.54 20.44
C THR A 373 2.90 1.98 20.96
N THR A 374 3.45 2.24 22.15
CA THR A 374 3.59 3.61 22.64
C THR A 374 4.60 4.37 21.78
N SER A 375 4.21 5.55 21.27
CA SER A 375 5.09 6.42 20.49
C SER A 375 6.32 6.89 21.27
N GLY A 376 7.44 7.13 20.56
CA GLY A 376 8.65 7.72 21.11
C GLY A 376 9.57 6.75 21.85
N GLN A 377 9.33 5.43 21.77
CA GLN A 377 10.22 4.43 22.35
C GLN A 377 11.39 4.12 21.39
N PRO A 378 12.63 3.98 21.87
CA PRO A 378 13.77 3.62 21.04
C PRO A 378 13.56 2.29 20.32
N LEU A 379 13.82 2.25 19.00
CA LEU A 379 13.75 1.03 18.22
C LEU A 379 14.99 0.15 18.43
N PRO A 380 14.83 -1.19 18.52
CA PRO A 380 15.95 -2.12 18.53
C PRO A 380 16.64 -2.15 17.16
N THR A 381 17.94 -2.47 17.13
CA THR A 381 18.71 -2.54 15.87
C THR A 381 19.55 -3.82 15.77
N LEU A 382 19.67 -4.31 14.53
CA LEU A 382 20.54 -5.46 14.17
C LEU A 382 21.94 -5.00 13.73
N ASN A 383 22.07 -3.74 13.26
CA ASN A 383 23.32 -3.16 12.76
C ASN A 383 23.95 -3.94 11.60
N LEU A 384 23.15 -4.37 10.64
CA LEU A 384 23.61 -5.18 9.52
C LEU A 384 24.06 -4.29 8.35
N GLY A 385 25.22 -4.62 7.76
CA GLY A 385 25.74 -3.98 6.55
C GLY A 385 25.16 -4.55 5.25
N ARG A 386 24.41 -5.67 5.34
CA ARG A 386 23.70 -6.28 4.22
C ARG A 386 22.42 -6.98 4.67
N VAL A 387 21.49 -7.15 3.73
CA VAL A 387 20.24 -7.90 3.93
C VAL A 387 19.90 -8.68 2.66
N PHE A 388 19.43 -9.93 2.84
CA PHE A 388 18.87 -10.73 1.75
C PHE A 388 17.37 -10.52 1.75
N VAL A 389 16.82 -10.08 0.62
CA VAL A 389 15.39 -9.76 0.50
C VAL A 389 14.75 -10.74 -0.48
N LEU A 390 13.80 -11.54 0.01
CA LEU A 390 13.02 -12.41 -0.85
C LEU A 390 11.85 -11.61 -1.44
N THR A 391 11.78 -11.55 -2.78
CA THR A 391 10.84 -10.67 -3.50
C THR A 391 10.03 -11.43 -4.53
N GLY A 392 8.83 -10.92 -4.83
CA GLY A 392 7.96 -11.38 -5.90
C GLY A 392 7.17 -10.23 -6.54
N PRO A 393 6.24 -10.51 -7.47
CA PRO A 393 5.43 -9.50 -8.14
C PRO A 393 4.46 -8.78 -7.20
N SER A 394 4.24 -9.32 -5.99
CA SER A 394 3.47 -8.68 -4.93
C SER A 394 4.32 -7.82 -3.98
N THR A 395 5.64 -7.82 -4.11
CA THR A 395 6.52 -6.89 -3.38
C THR A 395 6.37 -5.51 -3.99
N CYS A 396 5.75 -4.58 -3.26
CA CYS A 396 5.28 -3.33 -3.86
C CYS A 396 5.47 -2.13 -2.94
N SER A 397 5.63 -0.94 -3.51
CA SER A 397 5.42 0.35 -2.85
C SER A 397 6.31 0.56 -1.61
N ALA A 398 5.76 0.61 -0.38
CA ALA A 398 6.54 0.79 0.84
C ALA A 398 7.56 -0.34 1.07
N SER A 399 7.31 -1.56 0.57
CA SER A 399 8.30 -2.66 0.58
C SER A 399 9.48 -2.36 -0.34
N GLU A 400 9.23 -1.77 -1.51
CA GLU A 400 10.29 -1.29 -2.40
C GLU A 400 11.02 -0.09 -1.79
N ALA A 401 10.32 0.75 -1.00
CA ALA A 401 10.93 1.87 -0.28
C ALA A 401 11.91 1.39 0.80
N VAL A 402 11.66 0.26 1.50
CA VAL A 402 12.65 -0.37 2.41
C VAL A 402 13.93 -0.70 1.64
N MET A 403 13.80 -1.37 0.49
CA MET A 403 14.96 -1.75 -0.34
C MET A 403 15.71 -0.51 -0.83
N ASN A 404 14.97 0.49 -1.34
CA ASN A 404 15.55 1.72 -1.86
C ASN A 404 16.23 2.57 -0.78
N GLY A 405 15.60 2.70 0.39
CA GLY A 405 16.14 3.47 1.52
C GLY A 405 17.43 2.86 2.08
N LEU A 406 17.49 1.53 2.22
CA LEU A 406 18.69 0.81 2.65
C LEU A 406 19.85 0.99 1.66
N GLN A 407 19.59 0.92 0.35
CA GLN A 407 20.61 1.22 -0.66
C GLN A 407 21.12 2.67 -0.54
N GLY A 408 20.23 3.60 -0.25
CA GLY A 408 20.56 5.02 -0.09
C GLY A 408 21.61 5.28 0.99
N VAL A 409 21.72 4.40 1.98
CA VAL A 409 22.67 4.50 3.10
C VAL A 409 23.73 3.40 3.09
N THR A 410 24.02 2.86 1.91
CA THR A 410 25.11 1.88 1.66
C THR A 410 24.94 0.51 2.36
N VAL A 411 23.75 0.16 2.82
CA VAL A 411 23.43 -1.21 3.20
C VAL A 411 23.23 -2.03 1.93
N GLN A 412 23.98 -3.11 1.77
CA GLN A 412 23.87 -3.96 0.60
C GLN A 412 22.54 -4.74 0.62
N VAL A 413 21.65 -4.45 -0.33
CA VAL A 413 20.42 -5.20 -0.57
C VAL A 413 20.69 -6.27 -1.61
N ILE A 414 20.50 -7.55 -1.23
CA ILE A 414 20.68 -8.72 -2.10
C ILE A 414 19.28 -9.29 -2.37
N GLN A 415 18.84 -9.17 -3.61
CA GLN A 415 17.48 -9.58 -4.02
C GLN A 415 17.48 -11.03 -4.47
N ILE A 416 16.66 -11.86 -3.84
CA ILE A 416 16.43 -13.26 -4.23
C ILE A 416 14.95 -13.42 -4.57
N GLY A 417 14.65 -13.83 -5.79
CA GLY A 417 13.25 -13.98 -6.24
C GLY A 417 13.04 -13.40 -7.61
N THR A 418 11.90 -12.76 -7.82
CA THR A 418 11.55 -12.17 -9.11
C THR A 418 11.35 -10.66 -9.00
N THR A 419 11.10 -10.02 -10.13
CA THR A 419 10.89 -8.58 -10.24
C THR A 419 9.75 -8.11 -9.34
N THR A 420 9.96 -6.99 -8.64
CA THR A 420 8.96 -6.33 -7.82
C THR A 420 7.95 -5.55 -8.68
N CYS A 421 6.88 -5.01 -8.09
CA CYS A 421 5.77 -4.42 -8.85
C CYS A 421 6.11 -3.10 -9.58
N GLY A 422 7.10 -2.37 -9.10
CA GLY A 422 7.49 -1.09 -9.70
C GLY A 422 6.60 0.08 -9.32
N LYS A 423 6.47 0.38 -8.02
CA LYS A 423 5.68 1.49 -7.51
C LYS A 423 6.52 2.48 -6.67
N PRO A 424 7.40 3.30 -7.30
CA PRO A 424 8.12 4.36 -6.60
C PRO A 424 7.23 5.53 -6.19
N TYR A 425 5.93 5.37 -6.29
CA TYR A 425 4.91 6.40 -6.18
C TYR A 425 4.13 6.26 -4.88
N GLY A 426 3.57 7.40 -4.43
CA GLY A 426 2.67 7.44 -3.31
C GLY A 426 1.54 8.44 -3.50
N PHE A 427 0.62 8.41 -2.54
CA PHE A 427 -0.54 9.26 -2.48
C PHE A 427 -1.00 9.47 -1.03
N TYR A 428 -1.83 10.48 -0.85
CA TYR A 428 -2.64 10.66 0.34
C TYR A 428 -4.05 10.20 0.01
N PRO A 429 -4.65 9.25 0.77
CA PRO A 429 -6.03 8.88 0.59
C PRO A 429 -6.93 10.11 0.74
N GLN A 430 -7.80 10.38 -0.22
CA GLN A 430 -8.65 11.57 -0.21
C GLN A 430 -10.12 11.19 -0.24
N ASP A 431 -10.85 11.51 0.83
CA ASP A 431 -12.27 11.23 0.94
C ASP A 431 -13.10 12.34 0.32
N ASN A 432 -14.12 11.95 -0.46
CA ASN A 432 -15.17 12.85 -0.91
C ASN A 432 -16.46 12.06 -1.13
N CYS A 433 -17.56 12.51 -0.53
CA CYS A 433 -18.90 11.94 -0.73
C CYS A 433 -19.00 10.41 -0.49
N GLY A 434 -18.28 9.88 0.51
CA GLY A 434 -18.33 8.46 0.88
C GLY A 434 -17.44 7.54 0.05
N THR A 435 -16.65 8.11 -0.86
CA THR A 435 -15.63 7.41 -1.63
C THR A 435 -14.26 7.95 -1.26
N THR A 436 -13.33 7.05 -0.98
CA THR A 436 -11.90 7.37 -0.83
C THR A 436 -11.20 7.13 -2.16
N TYR A 437 -10.52 8.15 -2.64
CA TYR A 437 -9.82 8.18 -3.90
C TYR A 437 -8.32 8.04 -3.70
N PHE A 438 -7.68 7.25 -4.56
CA PHE A 438 -6.25 6.99 -4.55
C PHE A 438 -5.69 7.33 -5.94
N SER A 439 -5.00 8.45 -6.03
CA SER A 439 -4.39 8.95 -7.25
C SER A 439 -2.92 9.28 -6.98
N ILE A 440 -2.03 8.96 -7.91
CA ILE A 440 -0.59 9.19 -7.71
C ILE A 440 -0.29 10.68 -7.61
N GLU A 441 0.24 11.14 -6.47
CA GLU A 441 0.54 12.54 -6.20
C GLU A 441 2.04 12.85 -6.21
N PHE A 442 2.86 11.88 -5.81
CA PHE A 442 4.31 12.07 -5.72
C PHE A 442 5.07 10.80 -6.08
N ARG A 443 6.35 10.97 -6.35
CA ARG A 443 7.35 9.90 -6.37
C ARG A 443 8.36 10.08 -5.25
N GLY A 444 9.03 8.99 -4.84
CA GLY A 444 10.06 9.02 -3.82
C GLY A 444 11.46 8.82 -4.33
N ILE A 445 12.41 9.48 -3.68
CA ILE A 445 13.84 9.24 -3.89
C ILE A 445 14.54 8.99 -2.55
N ASN A 446 15.62 8.19 -2.57
CA ASN A 446 16.44 7.90 -1.39
C ASN A 446 17.52 8.97 -1.15
N ALA A 447 18.39 8.77 -0.15
CA ALA A 447 19.48 9.69 0.20
C ALA A 447 20.46 10.00 -0.96
N GLN A 448 20.58 9.10 -1.94
CA GLN A 448 21.43 9.29 -3.14
C GLN A 448 20.67 9.89 -4.32
N GLY A 449 19.38 10.27 -4.14
CA GLY A 449 18.54 10.81 -5.19
C GLY A 449 17.95 9.76 -6.14
N PHE A 450 18.10 8.47 -5.84
CA PHE A 450 17.56 7.39 -6.66
C PHE A 450 16.10 7.06 -6.29
N GLY A 451 15.23 6.92 -7.30
CA GLY A 451 13.82 6.56 -7.18
C GLY A 451 13.22 6.16 -8.53
N ASN A 452 14.06 5.82 -9.50
CA ASN A 452 13.59 5.45 -10.84
C ASN A 452 13.51 3.92 -10.99
N TYR A 453 12.43 3.33 -10.45
CA TYR A 453 12.11 1.91 -10.58
C TYR A 453 10.63 1.66 -10.93
N PRO A 454 10.06 2.32 -11.97
CA PRO A 454 8.65 2.15 -12.33
C PRO A 454 8.32 0.72 -12.82
N ASP A 455 9.32 -0.04 -13.23
CA ASP A 455 9.23 -1.44 -13.64
C ASP A 455 9.79 -2.41 -12.58
N GLY A 456 10.01 -1.93 -11.36
CA GLY A 456 10.45 -2.71 -10.21
C GLY A 456 11.97 -2.85 -10.08
N PHE A 457 12.34 -3.56 -9.01
CA PHE A 457 13.69 -4.08 -8.81
C PHE A 457 13.79 -5.50 -9.33
N SER A 458 14.90 -5.85 -9.95
CA SER A 458 15.20 -7.21 -10.43
C SER A 458 16.58 -7.67 -10.01
N PRO A 459 16.78 -8.97 -9.70
CA PRO A 459 18.10 -9.52 -9.57
C PRO A 459 18.95 -9.35 -10.83
N THR A 460 20.26 -9.13 -10.67
CA THR A 460 21.19 -8.88 -11.80
C THR A 460 21.27 -10.01 -12.82
N ASN A 461 20.90 -11.23 -12.45
CA ASN A 461 20.86 -12.36 -13.37
C ASN A 461 19.48 -12.59 -14.03
N SER A 462 18.54 -11.64 -13.89
CA SER A 462 17.21 -11.75 -14.48
C SER A 462 17.26 -11.65 -16.01
N VAL A 463 16.55 -12.56 -16.67
CA VAL A 463 16.54 -12.64 -18.15
C VAL A 463 15.65 -11.57 -18.82
N ASN A 464 14.73 -10.97 -18.09
CA ASN A 464 13.77 -9.97 -18.56
C ASN A 464 13.84 -8.66 -17.77
N ALA A 465 15.04 -8.22 -17.44
CA ALA A 465 15.27 -7.06 -16.58
C ALA A 465 15.35 -5.72 -17.35
N ALA A 466 14.88 -5.67 -18.59
CA ALA A 466 14.84 -4.43 -19.35
C ALA A 466 13.98 -3.39 -18.62
N ASN A 467 14.54 -2.19 -18.42
CA ASN A 467 13.93 -1.04 -17.71
C ASN A 467 13.73 -1.20 -16.20
N THR A 468 14.11 -2.33 -15.58
CA THR A 468 14.06 -2.48 -14.11
C THR A 468 15.32 -1.97 -13.43
N ALA A 469 15.23 -1.64 -12.13
CA ALA A 469 16.39 -1.36 -11.31
C ALA A 469 17.07 -2.67 -10.88
N LEU A 470 18.36 -2.83 -11.21
CA LEU A 470 19.07 -4.08 -10.95
C LEU A 470 19.72 -4.08 -9.55
N LEU A 471 19.51 -5.16 -8.82
CA LEU A 471 20.14 -5.44 -7.52
C LEU A 471 20.99 -6.71 -7.59
N PRO A 472 22.11 -6.77 -6.85
CA PRO A 472 22.82 -8.03 -6.65
C PRO A 472 21.86 -9.13 -6.18
N GLY A 473 22.02 -10.34 -6.69
CA GLY A 473 21.19 -11.45 -6.25
C GLY A 473 20.78 -12.42 -7.35
N CYS A 474 19.77 -13.23 -7.08
CA CYS A 474 19.40 -14.38 -7.91
C CYS A 474 17.92 -14.38 -8.26
N GLN A 475 17.63 -14.57 -9.56
CA GLN A 475 16.27 -14.84 -10.00
C GLN A 475 15.88 -16.27 -9.62
N VAL A 476 14.85 -16.40 -8.79
CA VAL A 476 14.31 -17.67 -8.31
C VAL A 476 12.80 -17.60 -8.25
N ALA A 477 12.10 -18.53 -8.88
CA ALA A 477 10.64 -18.62 -8.84
C ALA A 477 10.14 -18.93 -7.42
N ASP A 478 8.87 -18.62 -7.13
CA ASP A 478 8.25 -19.02 -5.87
C ASP A 478 8.05 -20.53 -5.82
N ASP A 479 8.30 -21.08 -4.65
CA ASP A 479 8.19 -22.53 -4.40
C ASP A 479 6.99 -22.82 -3.50
N PHE A 480 5.87 -23.10 -4.12
CA PHE A 480 4.64 -23.47 -3.40
C PHE A 480 4.68 -24.92 -2.87
N THR A 481 5.77 -25.67 -3.06
CA THR A 481 5.89 -27.07 -2.59
C THR A 481 6.50 -27.20 -1.21
N HIS A 482 7.13 -26.13 -0.71
CA HIS A 482 7.72 -26.09 0.62
C HIS A 482 7.10 -24.98 1.48
N ALA A 483 7.11 -25.16 2.79
CA ALA A 483 6.65 -24.15 3.73
C ALA A 483 7.58 -22.92 3.75
N LEU A 484 7.03 -21.74 4.08
CA LEU A 484 7.87 -20.57 4.36
C LEU A 484 8.74 -20.84 5.58
N GLY A 485 10.04 -20.51 5.49
CA GLY A 485 11.03 -20.76 6.52
C GLY A 485 11.70 -22.15 6.47
N ASP A 486 11.25 -23.02 5.58
CA ASP A 486 11.96 -24.27 5.29
C ASP A 486 13.28 -23.94 4.55
N PRO A 487 14.45 -24.37 5.08
CA PRO A 487 15.73 -24.07 4.44
C PRO A 487 15.90 -24.70 3.04
N THR A 488 15.03 -25.61 2.65
CA THR A 488 14.99 -26.23 1.32
C THR A 488 14.02 -25.53 0.36
N GLU A 489 13.20 -24.58 0.85
CA GLU A 489 12.38 -23.73 -0.01
C GLU A 489 13.28 -22.94 -0.98
N ALA A 490 12.94 -22.92 -2.26
CA ALA A 490 13.85 -22.50 -3.33
C ALA A 490 14.48 -21.10 -3.13
N ARG A 491 13.70 -20.09 -2.71
CA ARG A 491 14.24 -18.74 -2.48
C ARG A 491 15.11 -18.69 -1.23
N LEU A 492 14.68 -19.31 -0.14
CA LEU A 492 15.47 -19.35 1.09
C LEU A 492 16.76 -20.15 0.88
N ALA A 493 16.70 -21.30 0.22
CA ALA A 493 17.89 -22.08 -0.15
C ALA A 493 18.86 -21.28 -1.02
N ALA A 494 18.34 -20.51 -1.98
CA ALA A 494 19.15 -19.65 -2.84
C ALA A 494 19.80 -18.49 -2.05
N ALA A 495 19.10 -17.88 -1.09
CA ALA A 495 19.65 -16.85 -0.21
C ALA A 495 20.81 -17.41 0.64
N LEU A 496 20.62 -18.56 1.25
CA LEU A 496 21.64 -19.26 2.06
C LEU A 496 22.85 -19.65 1.20
N GLY A 497 22.61 -20.15 -0.03
CA GLY A 497 23.66 -20.48 -1.00
C GLY A 497 24.44 -19.23 -1.44
N TYR A 498 23.75 -18.17 -1.84
CA TYR A 498 24.38 -16.91 -2.25
C TYR A 498 25.19 -16.27 -1.11
N ARG A 499 24.69 -16.35 0.12
CA ARG A 499 25.40 -15.88 1.32
C ARG A 499 26.79 -16.49 1.47
N SER A 500 26.96 -17.76 1.12
CA SER A 500 28.21 -18.51 1.27
C SER A 500 29.12 -18.41 0.05
N THR A 501 28.57 -18.27 -1.15
CA THR A 501 29.32 -18.41 -2.41
C THR A 501 29.34 -17.12 -3.26
N SER A 502 28.45 -16.17 -2.98
CA SER A 502 28.12 -15.02 -3.85
C SER A 502 27.73 -15.43 -5.28
N ALA A 503 27.28 -16.67 -5.46
CA ALA A 503 26.85 -17.21 -6.73
C ALA A 503 25.40 -17.69 -6.68
N CYS A 504 24.69 -17.49 -7.78
CA CYS A 504 23.33 -18.01 -7.92
C CYS A 504 23.32 -19.51 -8.15
N PRO A 505 22.30 -20.23 -7.64
CA PRO A 505 22.10 -21.62 -8.02
C PRO A 505 21.91 -21.72 -9.53
N ALA A 506 22.34 -22.83 -10.12
CA ALA A 506 21.99 -23.12 -11.51
C ALA A 506 20.46 -23.11 -11.64
N PRO A 507 19.89 -22.54 -12.74
CA PRO A 507 18.45 -22.53 -12.93
C PRO A 507 17.91 -23.96 -12.85
N SER A 508 17.23 -24.30 -11.78
CA SER A 508 16.58 -25.60 -11.62
C SER A 508 15.39 -25.66 -12.58
N GLY A 509 15.44 -26.55 -13.58
CA GLY A 509 14.33 -26.82 -14.50
C GLY A 509 14.49 -26.43 -15.95
N MET A 510 15.65 -25.96 -16.42
CA MET A 510 15.87 -25.66 -17.85
C MET A 510 16.52 -26.82 -18.65
N SER A 511 16.51 -28.04 -18.15
CA SER A 511 16.94 -29.21 -18.91
C SER A 511 15.79 -29.72 -19.77
N GLY A 512 15.70 -29.24 -21.01
CA GLY A 512 14.97 -29.96 -22.05
C GLY A 512 13.76 -29.32 -22.72
N LEU A 513 13.38 -28.07 -22.45
CA LEU A 513 12.30 -27.41 -23.16
C LEU A 513 12.80 -26.21 -23.97
N LYS A 514 13.10 -26.49 -25.26
CA LYS A 514 13.01 -25.47 -26.34
C LYS A 514 11.54 -25.11 -26.58
N GLN A 515 10.83 -24.70 -25.52
CA GLN A 515 9.50 -24.14 -25.65
C GLN A 515 9.58 -22.67 -25.31
N ALA A 516 8.93 -21.83 -26.11
CA ALA A 516 8.95 -20.39 -25.98
C ALA A 516 8.96 -19.97 -24.53
N LEU A 517 10.00 -19.22 -24.15
CA LEU A 517 10.21 -18.69 -22.81
C LEU A 517 8.92 -17.99 -22.34
N ARG A 518 8.10 -18.70 -21.57
CA ARG A 518 7.11 -18.02 -20.75
C ARG A 518 7.90 -17.10 -19.82
N PRO A 519 7.52 -15.83 -19.68
CA PRO A 519 8.15 -14.97 -18.69
C PRO A 519 8.14 -15.68 -17.33
N LEU A 520 9.26 -15.72 -16.62
CA LEU A 520 9.35 -16.32 -15.28
C LEU A 520 8.33 -15.71 -14.29
N SER A 521 7.86 -14.49 -14.53
CA SER A 521 6.72 -13.88 -13.85
C SER A 521 5.42 -14.71 -13.93
N ALA A 522 5.25 -15.58 -14.91
CA ALA A 522 4.08 -16.45 -15.03
C ALA A 522 4.08 -17.64 -14.04
N THR A 523 5.22 -17.97 -13.42
CA THR A 523 5.34 -19.06 -12.45
C THR A 523 5.40 -18.58 -11.02
N ASP A 524 5.41 -17.27 -10.80
CA ASP A 524 5.69 -16.65 -9.50
C ASP A 524 4.44 -16.27 -8.69
N GLY A 525 3.27 -16.57 -9.14
CA GLY A 525 1.98 -16.35 -8.47
C GLY A 525 1.81 -14.93 -7.89
N LYS A 526 0.98 -14.10 -8.50
CA LYS A 526 0.57 -12.83 -7.92
C LYS A 526 -0.56 -13.08 -6.93
N LEU A 527 -0.44 -12.55 -5.69
CA LEU A 527 -1.50 -12.64 -4.69
C LEU A 527 -2.79 -11.95 -5.17
N VAL A 528 -3.92 -12.55 -4.83
CA VAL A 528 -5.22 -11.91 -4.95
C VAL A 528 -5.40 -11.02 -3.72
N ARG A 529 -5.19 -9.73 -3.89
CA ARG A 529 -5.33 -8.73 -2.84
C ARG A 529 -6.10 -7.52 -3.32
N SER A 530 -6.73 -6.82 -2.39
CA SER A 530 -7.23 -5.47 -2.59
C SER A 530 -6.09 -4.53 -2.98
N GLN A 531 -6.32 -3.62 -3.93
CA GLN A 531 -5.35 -2.57 -4.28
C GLN A 531 -5.00 -1.69 -3.07
N ALA A 532 -5.88 -1.61 -2.08
CA ALA A 532 -5.64 -0.92 -0.82
C ALA A 532 -4.50 -1.53 0.01
N ARG A 533 -4.11 -2.78 -0.25
CA ARG A 533 -2.95 -3.45 0.38
C ARG A 533 -1.67 -3.38 -0.47
N GLU A 534 -1.71 -2.70 -1.61
CA GLU A 534 -0.55 -2.49 -2.50
C GLU A 534 -0.19 -0.99 -2.57
N MET A 535 0.02 -0.32 -1.42
CA MET A 535 0.15 1.14 -1.40
C MET A 535 1.29 1.66 -0.52
N LEU A 536 1.63 2.94 -0.74
CA LEU A 536 2.47 3.74 0.12
C LEU A 536 1.58 4.80 0.77
N ILE A 537 1.41 4.69 2.07
CA ILE A 537 0.55 5.54 2.88
C ILE A 537 1.42 6.50 3.68
N LEU A 538 1.01 7.76 3.74
CA LEU A 538 1.59 8.76 4.62
C LEU A 538 0.55 9.16 5.66
N ARG A 539 1.01 9.38 6.89
CA ARG A 539 0.19 10.02 7.91
C ARG A 539 0.02 11.50 7.61
N HIS A 540 -1.18 12.01 7.87
CA HIS A 540 -1.50 13.44 7.85
C HIS A 540 -0.99 14.14 9.11
#